data_dde1e4a691bbd251c99d4ef1235c1075
#
_entry.id   dde1e4a691bbd251c99d4ef1235c1075
#
_cell.length_a   1.000
_cell.length_b   1.000
_cell.length_c   1.000
_cell.angle_alpha   90.00
_cell.angle_beta   90.00
_cell.angle_gamma   90.00
#
_symmetry.space_group_name_H-M   'P 1'
#
loop_
_entity.id
_entity.type
_entity.pdbx_description
1 polymer ?
#
loop_
_entity_poly.entity_id
_entity_poly.type
_entity_poly.pdbx_seq_one_letter_code
_entity_poly.pdbx_strand_id
1 'polypeptide(L)'
;DRLIAVQNQFSPSHPDPEHTMGHCADLGLDFVCWSPLGGFLDAFDSHAYDPFRTVAAARGVSYQRVVLAWELTRYDRLFTIPSARNPHEVRDSFAAVNLTLAPEELSLLP
;
A
#
# COMPACT_ATOMS: atom_id res chain seq x y z
N ASP A 1 8.71 25.12 7.82
CA ASP A 1 9.69 24.89 6.79
C ASP A 1 10.65 23.73 7.07
N ARG A 2 10.44 23.03 8.21
CA ARG A 2 11.26 21.87 8.57
C ARG A 2 10.49 20.57 8.53
N LEU A 3 9.17 20.61 8.35
CA LEU A 3 8.36 19.42 8.19
C LEU A 3 8.49 18.97 6.73
N ILE A 4 8.93 17.74 6.52
CA ILE A 4 9.13 17.18 5.18
C ILE A 4 8.22 15.99 4.91
N ALA A 5 7.72 15.33 5.96
CA ALA A 5 6.91 14.14 5.82
C ALA A 5 5.94 13.98 6.97
N VAL A 6 4.85 13.31 6.73
CA VAL A 6 3.90 12.84 7.74
C VAL A 6 3.85 11.32 7.66
N GLN A 7 3.92 10.66 8.80
CA GLN A 7 3.79 9.21 8.89
C GLN A 7 2.44 8.86 9.48
N ASN A 8 1.64 8.07 8.74
CA ASN A 8 0.33 7.66 9.21
C ASN A 8 -0.02 6.28 8.66
N GLN A 9 -1.03 5.66 9.26
CA GLN A 9 -1.51 4.35 8.84
C GLN A 9 -2.24 4.47 7.50
N PHE A 10 -1.93 3.56 6.58
CA PHE A 10 -2.67 3.41 5.34
C PHE A 10 -2.56 1.97 4.83
N SER A 11 -3.71 1.39 4.54
CA SER A 11 -3.82 0.03 3.98
C SER A 11 -5.20 -0.13 3.35
N PRO A 12 -5.47 -1.22 2.63
CA PRO A 12 -6.84 -1.51 2.16
C PRO A 12 -7.89 -1.57 3.28
N SER A 13 -7.50 -1.96 4.49
CA SER A 13 -8.38 -2.01 5.66
C SER A 13 -8.40 -0.69 6.46
N HIS A 14 -7.53 0.26 6.13
CA HIS A 14 -7.48 1.58 6.75
C HIS A 14 -7.18 2.64 5.68
N PRO A 15 -8.18 3.05 4.87
CA PRO A 15 -7.96 3.82 3.65
C PRO A 15 -7.87 5.34 3.87
N ASP A 16 -7.06 5.79 4.80
CA ASP A 16 -6.79 7.20 5.10
C ASP A 16 -8.05 8.00 5.44
N PRO A 17 -8.78 7.63 6.51
CA PRO A 17 -10.06 8.27 6.84
C PRO A 17 -9.94 9.75 7.19
N GLU A 18 -8.79 10.21 7.65
CA GLU A 18 -8.52 11.61 7.97
C GLU A 18 -8.07 12.43 6.75
N HIS A 19 -7.97 11.82 5.59
CA HIS A 19 -7.49 12.47 4.36
C HIS A 19 -6.09 13.09 4.50
N THR A 20 -5.23 12.45 5.27
CA THR A 20 -3.86 12.92 5.55
C THR A 20 -3.04 13.04 4.27
N MET A 21 -3.23 12.11 3.33
CA MET A 21 -2.52 12.10 2.06
C MET A 21 -2.84 13.35 1.22
N GLY A 22 -4.12 13.77 1.21
CA GLY A 22 -4.54 15.00 0.56
C GLY A 22 -3.92 16.24 1.18
N HIS A 23 -3.82 16.29 2.51
CA HIS A 23 -3.16 17.39 3.21
C HIS A 23 -1.66 17.41 2.89
N CYS A 24 -1.01 16.27 2.80
CA CYS A 24 0.39 16.18 2.37
C CYS A 24 0.57 16.74 0.96
N ALA A 25 -0.34 16.41 0.04
CA ALA A 25 -0.29 16.91 -1.33
C ALA A 25 -0.41 18.44 -1.37
N ASP A 26 -1.34 19.02 -0.60
CA ASP A 26 -1.55 20.46 -0.53
C ASP A 26 -0.33 21.20 0.00
N LEU A 27 0.41 20.58 0.92
CA LEU A 27 1.56 21.19 1.60
C LEU A 27 2.90 20.77 0.98
N GLY A 28 2.90 19.91 -0.03
CA GLY A 28 4.13 19.43 -0.66
C GLY A 28 4.96 18.52 0.25
N LEU A 29 4.30 17.71 1.10
CA LEU A 29 4.94 16.82 2.05
C LEU A 29 4.93 15.38 1.54
N ASP A 30 5.90 14.60 1.99
CA ASP A 30 5.88 13.15 1.78
C ASP A 30 4.90 12.48 2.74
N PHE A 31 4.36 11.34 2.32
CA PHE A 31 3.51 10.50 3.16
C PHE A 31 4.22 9.16 3.39
N VAL A 32 4.49 8.84 4.64
CA VAL A 32 5.09 7.56 5.03
C VAL A 32 3.99 6.66 5.58
N CYS A 33 3.73 5.58 4.85
CA CYS A 33 2.65 4.65 5.15
C CYS A 33 3.14 3.54 6.08
N TRP A 34 2.65 3.53 7.33
CA TRP A 34 2.91 2.42 8.25
C TRP A 34 1.74 1.43 8.24
N SER A 35 2.01 0.19 8.61
CA SER A 35 1.10 -0.96 8.49
C SER A 35 0.46 -1.06 7.10
N PRO A 36 1.26 -1.04 6.03
CA PRO A 36 0.70 -1.00 4.67
C PRO A 36 -0.04 -2.27 4.29
N LEU A 37 0.24 -3.38 4.94
CA LEU A 37 -0.41 -4.69 4.68
C LEU A 37 -1.49 -5.03 5.71
N GLY A 38 -1.91 -4.05 6.49
CA GLY A 38 -2.82 -4.22 7.60
C GLY A 38 -2.08 -4.27 8.93
N GLY A 39 -2.69 -3.72 9.97
CA GLY A 39 -2.09 -3.64 11.30
C GLY A 39 -2.28 -4.93 12.09
N PHE A 40 -1.52 -5.06 13.17
CA PHE A 40 -1.64 -6.16 14.12
C PHE A 40 -3.06 -6.29 14.69
N LEU A 41 -3.78 -5.17 14.75
CA LEU A 41 -5.15 -5.12 15.26
C LEU A 41 -6.22 -5.36 14.19
N ASP A 42 -5.83 -5.44 12.92
CA ASP A 42 -6.78 -5.71 11.85
C ASP A 42 -7.21 -7.17 11.89
N ALA A 43 -8.47 -7.42 11.59
CA ALA A 43 -8.96 -8.79 11.49
C ALA A 43 -8.19 -9.51 10.37
N PHE A 44 -7.67 -10.70 10.68
CA PHE A 44 -6.91 -11.53 9.74
C PHE A 44 -7.68 -11.85 8.45
N ASP A 45 -8.97 -11.72 8.48
CA ASP A 45 -9.86 -12.11 7.39
C ASP A 45 -10.68 -10.91 6.90
N SER A 46 -9.99 -9.81 6.61
CA SER A 46 -10.64 -8.65 6.06
C SER A 46 -10.95 -8.86 4.58
N HIS A 47 -12.24 -8.79 4.22
CA HIS A 47 -12.69 -8.80 2.82
C HIS A 47 -12.14 -7.63 2.00
N ALA A 48 -11.55 -6.64 2.66
CA ALA A 48 -10.89 -5.52 1.97
C ALA A 48 -9.75 -5.98 1.07
N TYR A 49 -9.15 -7.14 1.35
CA TYR A 49 -8.04 -7.68 0.57
C TYR A 49 -8.47 -8.61 -0.57
N ASP A 50 -9.75 -8.96 -0.67
CA ASP A 50 -10.24 -9.90 -1.68
C ASP A 50 -9.95 -9.45 -3.12
N PRO A 51 -10.16 -8.19 -3.53
CA PRO A 51 -9.80 -7.75 -4.87
C PRO A 51 -8.30 -7.88 -5.15
N PHE A 52 -7.47 -7.62 -4.15
CA PHE A 52 -6.02 -7.75 -4.26
C PHE A 52 -5.61 -9.21 -4.46
N ARG A 53 -6.26 -10.14 -3.78
CA ARG A 53 -6.04 -11.58 -3.96
C ARG A 53 -6.41 -12.04 -5.37
N THR A 54 -7.49 -11.49 -5.92
CA THR A 54 -7.93 -11.79 -7.28
C THR A 54 -6.87 -11.38 -8.31
N VAL A 55 -6.37 -10.15 -8.21
CA VAL A 55 -5.31 -9.64 -9.09
C VAL A 55 -4.03 -10.48 -8.91
N ALA A 56 -3.65 -10.75 -7.66
CA ALA A 56 -2.47 -11.53 -7.34
C ALA A 56 -2.51 -12.92 -7.97
N ALA A 57 -3.64 -13.62 -7.88
CA ALA A 57 -3.81 -14.94 -8.47
C ALA A 57 -3.64 -14.90 -9.99
N ALA A 58 -4.20 -13.91 -10.66
CA ALA A 58 -4.09 -13.74 -12.10
C ALA A 58 -2.65 -13.43 -12.54
N ARG A 59 -1.88 -12.74 -11.71
CA ARG A 59 -0.50 -12.35 -12.01
C ARG A 59 0.53 -13.36 -11.52
N GLY A 60 0.14 -14.36 -10.73
CA GLY A 60 1.06 -15.32 -10.16
C GLY A 60 2.03 -14.71 -9.13
N VAL A 61 1.58 -13.70 -8.39
CA VAL A 61 2.36 -13.01 -7.35
C VAL A 61 1.60 -13.03 -6.03
N SER A 62 2.25 -12.59 -4.94
CA SER A 62 1.59 -12.48 -3.65
C SER A 62 0.59 -11.31 -3.63
N TYR A 63 -0.48 -11.42 -2.83
CA TYR A 63 -1.41 -10.30 -2.68
C TYR A 63 -0.72 -9.12 -1.97
N GLN A 64 0.24 -9.39 -1.10
CA GLN A 64 1.03 -8.35 -0.43
C GLN A 64 1.76 -7.48 -1.45
N ARG A 65 2.36 -8.09 -2.47
CA ARG A 65 3.01 -7.36 -3.56
C ARG A 65 2.02 -6.47 -4.32
N VAL A 66 0.82 -6.97 -4.58
CA VAL A 66 -0.23 -6.18 -5.26
C VAL A 66 -0.67 -5.01 -4.39
N VAL A 67 -0.87 -5.22 -3.09
CA VAL A 67 -1.23 -4.15 -2.15
C VAL A 67 -0.18 -3.04 -2.17
N LEU A 68 1.10 -3.40 -2.03
CA LEU A 68 2.18 -2.42 -2.02
C LEU A 68 2.26 -1.66 -3.36
N ALA A 69 2.14 -2.36 -4.48
CA ALA A 69 2.12 -1.73 -5.80
C ALA A 69 0.96 -0.74 -5.94
N TRP A 70 -0.22 -1.11 -5.45
CA TRP A 70 -1.40 -0.24 -5.45
C TRP A 70 -1.17 1.01 -4.58
N GLU A 71 -0.62 0.85 -3.38
CA GLU A 71 -0.33 1.97 -2.50
C GLU A 71 0.59 2.99 -3.16
N LEU A 72 1.61 2.51 -3.87
CA LEU A 72 2.54 3.37 -4.59
C LEU A 72 1.88 4.17 -5.72
N THR A 73 0.69 3.77 -6.18
CA THR A 73 -0.07 4.54 -7.18
C THR A 73 -0.93 5.65 -6.56
N ARG A 74 -1.11 5.66 -5.24
CA ARG A 74 -2.08 6.55 -4.59
C ARG A 74 -1.58 7.99 -4.43
N TYR A 75 -0.27 8.17 -4.32
CA TYR A 75 0.34 9.47 -4.18
C TYR A 75 1.81 9.40 -4.60
N ASP A 76 2.28 10.35 -5.41
CA ASP A 76 3.63 10.35 -5.99
C ASP A 76 4.73 10.40 -4.93
N ARG A 77 4.44 10.97 -3.76
CA ARG A 77 5.40 11.12 -2.66
C ARG A 77 5.07 10.21 -1.50
N LEU A 78 4.54 9.04 -1.78
CA LEU A 78 4.21 8.02 -0.79
C LEU A 78 5.35 7.00 -0.69
N PHE A 79 5.71 6.68 0.54
CA PHE A 79 6.67 5.63 0.89
C PHE A 79 5.98 4.60 1.78
N THR A 80 6.10 3.32 1.45
CA THR A 80 5.60 2.24 2.30
C THR A 80 6.71 1.67 3.15
N ILE A 81 6.39 1.28 4.39
CA ILE A 81 7.35 0.66 5.30
C ILE A 81 6.84 -0.70 5.79
N PRO A 82 6.72 -1.69 4.88
CA PRO A 82 6.26 -3.02 5.26
C PRO A 82 7.28 -3.74 6.13
N SER A 83 6.78 -4.55 7.07
CA SER A 83 7.63 -5.46 7.83
C SER A 83 7.88 -6.74 7.04
N ALA A 84 9.00 -7.41 7.34
CA ALA A 84 9.32 -8.70 6.76
C ALA A 84 10.00 -9.57 7.82
N ARG A 85 9.72 -10.87 7.80
CA ARG A 85 10.22 -11.83 8.77
C ARG A 85 11.41 -12.64 8.26
N ASN A 86 11.67 -12.59 6.95
CA ASN A 86 12.70 -13.38 6.30
C ASN A 86 13.10 -12.73 4.95
N PRO A 87 14.23 -13.17 4.34
CA PRO A 87 14.71 -12.59 3.08
C PRO A 87 13.72 -12.73 1.91
N HIS A 88 12.92 -13.79 1.88
CA HIS A 88 11.91 -13.97 0.84
C HIS A 88 10.87 -12.86 0.88
N GLU A 89 10.36 -12.55 2.08
CA GLU A 89 9.38 -11.47 2.25
C GLU A 89 9.95 -10.10 1.89
N VAL A 90 11.22 -9.85 2.22
CA VAL A 90 11.90 -8.61 1.82
C VAL A 90 11.94 -8.47 0.30
N ARG A 91 12.34 -9.52 -0.40
CA ARG A 91 12.42 -9.51 -1.86
C ARG A 91 11.05 -9.35 -2.50
N ASP A 92 10.05 -10.03 -1.94
CA ASP A 92 8.68 -9.96 -2.43
C ASP A 92 8.12 -8.55 -2.29
N SER A 93 8.29 -7.92 -1.13
CA SER A 93 7.85 -6.54 -0.90
C SER A 93 8.58 -5.55 -1.81
N PHE A 94 9.90 -5.70 -1.95
CA PHE A 94 10.68 -4.82 -2.81
C PHE A 94 10.30 -4.95 -4.28
N ALA A 95 9.89 -6.15 -4.71
CA ALA A 95 9.47 -6.40 -6.09
C ALA A 95 8.21 -5.61 -6.48
N ALA A 96 7.46 -5.08 -5.51
CA ALA A 96 6.29 -4.25 -5.78
C ALA A 96 6.63 -3.00 -6.60
N VAL A 97 7.84 -2.46 -6.49
CA VAL A 97 8.27 -1.28 -7.26
C VAL A 97 8.32 -1.55 -8.77
N ASN A 98 8.42 -2.81 -9.15
CA ASN A 98 8.47 -3.24 -10.56
C ASN A 98 7.15 -3.84 -11.04
N LEU A 99 6.13 -3.90 -10.19
CA LEU A 99 4.82 -4.42 -10.56
C LEU A 99 3.94 -3.26 -11.04
N THR A 100 3.82 -3.11 -12.36
CA THR A 100 2.92 -2.12 -12.94
C THR A 100 1.52 -2.72 -13.05
N LEU A 101 0.56 -2.10 -12.36
CA LEU A 101 -0.84 -2.50 -12.42
C LEU A 101 -1.50 -1.88 -13.67
N ALA A 102 -2.14 -2.72 -14.47
CA ALA A 102 -2.87 -2.27 -15.65
C ALA A 102 -4.14 -1.49 -15.25
N PRO A 103 -4.67 -0.62 -16.13
CA PRO A 103 -5.91 0.11 -15.84
C PRO A 103 -7.08 -0.80 -15.47
N GLU A 104 -7.18 -1.96 -16.09
CA GLU A 104 -8.23 -2.96 -15.80
C GLU A 104 -8.06 -3.54 -14.40
N GLU A 105 -6.82 -3.76 -13.96
CA GLU A 105 -6.53 -4.24 -12.61
C GLU A 105 -6.83 -3.15 -11.58
N LEU A 106 -6.42 -1.92 -11.85
CA LEU A 106 -6.70 -0.77 -10.96
C LEU A 106 -8.20 -0.54 -10.81
N SER A 107 -8.99 -0.80 -11.84
CA SER A 107 -10.44 -0.65 -11.77
C SER A 107 -11.13 -1.64 -10.81
N LEU A 108 -10.47 -2.75 -10.49
CA LEU A 108 -10.95 -3.74 -9.53
C LEU A 108 -10.61 -3.36 -8.08
N LEU A 109 -9.65 -2.47 -7.91
CA LEU A 109 -9.12 -2.08 -6.59
C LEU A 109 -9.77 -0.78 -6.12
N PRO A 110 -9.76 -0.49 -4.80
CA PRO A 110 -10.38 0.72 -4.24
C PRO A 110 -9.82 2.03 -4.76
#